data_7c7669034c7a4e569b37e0b400768b50
#
_entry.id   7c7669034c7a4e569b37e0b400768b50
#
_cell.length_a   1.000
_cell.length_b   1.000
_cell.length_c   1.000
_cell.angle_alpha   90.00
_cell.angle_beta   90.00
_cell.angle_gamma   90.00
#
_symmetry.space_group_name_H-M   'P 1'
#
loop_
_entity.id
_entity.type
_entity.pdbx_description
1 polymer ?
#
loop_
_entity_poly.entity_id
_entity_poly.type
_entity_poly.pdbx_seq_one_letter_code
_entity_poly.pdbx_strand_id
1 'polypeptide(L)'
;FRQKETERKIESQNLLLPETIDLTPAQAAAFNLVEAELENLGFALMRLSGRTIAVKSVPTDLPASEVRNLLAEILDTVDKEKFGNARANLRDNIAASLACKAAVKVNMKLTTEKMQWMIDKLLTTSSPTTCPHGRPVILRLTMKDIERGFHRT
;
A
#
# COMPACT_ATOMS: atom_id res chain seq x y z
N PHE A 1 -6.63 4.46 -0.31
CA PHE A 1 -5.77 5.47 -0.96
C PHE A 1 -6.48 6.16 -2.13
N ARG A 2 -7.00 5.46 -3.15
CA ARG A 2 -7.74 6.07 -4.27
C ARG A 2 -8.87 7.00 -3.81
N GLN A 3 -9.65 6.60 -2.80
CA GLN A 3 -10.75 7.41 -2.27
C GLN A 3 -10.23 8.69 -1.60
N LYS A 4 -9.17 8.56 -0.76
CA LYS A 4 -8.51 9.72 -0.12
C LYS A 4 -7.92 10.68 -1.14
N GLU A 5 -7.41 10.17 -2.24
CA GLU A 5 -6.83 10.96 -3.31
C GLU A 5 -7.89 11.77 -4.08
N THR A 6 -9.03 11.16 -4.37
CA THR A 6 -10.17 11.86 -5.00
C THR A 6 -10.69 12.99 -4.10
N GLU A 7 -10.64 12.79 -2.78
CA GLU A 7 -11.01 13.79 -1.77
C GLU A 7 -9.90 14.81 -1.47
N ARG A 8 -8.73 14.74 -2.15
CA ARG A 8 -7.55 15.61 -1.97
C ARG A 8 -7.01 15.69 -0.54
N LYS A 9 -7.17 14.63 0.26
CA LYS A 9 -6.73 14.57 1.66
C LYS A 9 -5.97 13.30 1.98
N ILE A 10 -4.77 13.15 1.37
CA ILE A 10 -3.82 12.14 1.87
C ILE A 10 -3.07 12.81 3.02
N GLU A 11 -3.41 12.41 4.24
CA GLU A 11 -2.71 12.86 5.42
C GLU A 11 -1.33 12.20 5.49
N SER A 12 -0.32 13.00 5.76
CA SER A 12 1.07 12.55 5.90
C SER A 12 1.54 12.73 7.33
N GLN A 13 2.40 11.83 7.79
CA GLN A 13 3.09 11.93 9.05
C GLN A 13 4.59 12.15 8.83
N ASN A 14 5.18 13.07 9.57
CA ASN A 14 6.62 13.27 9.54
C ASN A 14 7.30 12.12 10.30
N LEU A 15 8.39 11.62 9.75
CA LEU A 15 9.26 10.71 10.47
C LEU A 15 10.07 11.50 11.49
N LEU A 16 10.26 10.94 12.69
CA LEU A 16 11.09 11.56 13.74
C LEU A 16 12.53 11.78 13.25
N LEU A 17 13.05 10.84 12.52
CA LEU A 17 14.32 10.93 11.78
C LEU A 17 14.05 10.57 10.33
N PRO A 18 14.56 11.34 9.35
CA PRO A 18 14.46 10.98 7.94
C PRO A 18 15.10 9.62 7.68
N GLU A 19 14.38 8.75 6.98
CA GLU A 19 14.90 7.45 6.56
C GLU A 19 15.76 7.65 5.30
N THR A 20 17.04 7.31 5.36
CA THR A 20 17.94 7.37 4.21
C THR A 20 18.02 6.04 3.49
N ILE A 21 17.91 6.05 2.16
CA ILE A 21 17.89 4.86 1.33
C ILE A 21 18.87 5.05 0.18
N ASP A 22 19.81 4.12 0.05
CA ASP A 22 20.72 4.05 -1.09
C ASP A 22 20.09 3.20 -2.19
N LEU A 23 19.95 3.80 -3.36
CA LEU A 23 19.33 3.16 -4.52
C LEU A 23 20.39 2.49 -5.39
N THR A 24 20.06 1.35 -5.96
CA THR A 24 20.81 0.79 -7.07
C THR A 24 20.70 1.71 -8.31
N PRO A 25 21.58 1.59 -9.33
CA PRO A 25 21.45 2.37 -10.56
C PRO A 25 20.07 2.22 -11.23
N ALA A 26 19.52 1.00 -11.25
CA ALA A 26 18.19 0.70 -11.80
C ALA A 26 17.08 1.38 -10.99
N GLN A 27 17.14 1.27 -9.67
CA GLN A 27 16.18 1.91 -8.76
C GLN A 27 16.25 3.45 -8.85
N ALA A 28 17.44 4.04 -9.04
CA ALA A 28 17.57 5.48 -9.20
C ALA A 28 16.93 5.97 -10.51
N ALA A 29 17.04 5.20 -11.59
CA ALA A 29 16.32 5.47 -12.84
C ALA A 29 14.82 5.34 -12.67
N ALA A 30 14.35 4.27 -12.02
CA ALA A 30 12.94 4.03 -11.71
C ALA A 30 12.37 5.16 -10.81
N PHE A 31 13.13 5.62 -9.82
CA PHE A 31 12.75 6.70 -8.91
C PHE A 31 12.37 7.99 -9.65
N ASN A 32 13.13 8.37 -10.69
CA ASN A 32 12.81 9.54 -11.50
C ASN A 32 11.41 9.48 -12.13
N LEU A 33 10.89 8.28 -12.35
CA LEU A 33 9.60 8.06 -13.00
C LEU A 33 8.43 8.08 -12.02
N VAL A 34 8.70 7.71 -10.76
CA VAL A 34 7.64 7.54 -9.74
C VAL A 34 7.63 8.64 -8.67
N GLU A 35 8.67 9.48 -8.60
CA GLU A 35 8.83 10.52 -7.57
C GLU A 35 7.56 11.37 -7.40
N ALA A 36 7.04 11.91 -8.50
CA ALA A 36 5.83 12.74 -8.49
C ALA A 36 4.58 11.97 -8.02
N GLU A 37 4.46 10.69 -8.36
CA GLU A 37 3.33 9.87 -7.92
C GLU A 37 3.43 9.53 -6.42
N LEU A 38 4.64 9.29 -5.92
CA LEU A 38 4.87 9.07 -4.50
C LEU A 38 4.56 10.34 -3.68
N GLU A 39 4.94 11.52 -4.19
CA GLU A 39 4.61 12.80 -3.56
C GLU A 39 3.08 13.02 -3.51
N ASN A 40 2.38 12.72 -4.60
CA ASN A 40 0.91 12.77 -4.66
C ASN A 40 0.24 11.81 -3.67
N LEU A 41 0.92 10.71 -3.32
CA LEU A 41 0.48 9.72 -2.34
C LEU A 41 0.90 10.05 -0.90
N GLY A 42 1.47 11.22 -0.65
CA GLY A 42 1.77 11.73 0.69
C GLY A 42 3.18 11.43 1.20
N PHE A 43 4.11 11.01 0.33
CA PHE A 43 5.52 10.96 0.69
C PHE A 43 6.17 12.34 0.53
N ALA A 44 7.06 12.71 1.45
CA ALA A 44 8.00 13.81 1.22
C ALA A 44 9.41 13.21 1.06
N LEU A 45 9.89 13.29 -0.17
CA LEU A 45 11.15 12.71 -0.59
C LEU A 45 12.16 13.82 -0.89
N MET A 46 13.43 13.57 -0.61
CA MET A 46 14.51 14.50 -0.90
C MET A 46 15.74 13.74 -1.41
N ARG A 47 16.29 14.19 -2.51
CA ARG A 47 17.61 13.70 -3.00
C ARG A 47 18.70 14.30 -2.15
N LEU A 48 19.59 13.48 -1.63
CA LEU A 48 20.75 13.93 -0.85
C LEU A 48 21.97 14.06 -1.74
N SER A 49 22.50 12.95 -2.23
CA SER A 49 23.66 12.94 -3.11
C SER A 49 23.72 11.64 -3.91
N GLY A 50 24.19 11.70 -5.16
CA GLY A 50 24.34 10.51 -6.00
C GLY A 50 23.03 9.71 -6.14
N ARG A 51 22.97 8.57 -5.48
CA ARG A 51 21.82 7.66 -5.50
C ARG A 51 21.12 7.53 -4.14
N THR A 52 21.41 8.41 -3.21
CA THR A 52 20.80 8.40 -1.87
C THR A 52 19.62 9.34 -1.82
N ILE A 53 18.49 8.85 -1.34
CA ILE A 53 17.29 9.63 -1.05
C ILE A 53 16.99 9.64 0.46
N ALA A 54 16.36 10.70 0.93
CA ALA A 54 15.80 10.77 2.28
C ALA A 54 14.28 10.86 2.21
N VAL A 55 13.62 10.06 3.03
CA VAL A 55 12.18 10.09 3.24
C VAL A 55 11.92 10.90 4.52
N LYS A 56 11.24 12.03 4.41
CA LYS A 56 10.91 12.94 5.53
C LYS A 56 9.53 12.67 6.10
N SER A 57 8.56 12.40 5.21
CA SER A 57 7.21 12.05 5.62
C SER A 57 6.63 10.93 4.77
N VAL A 58 5.65 10.25 5.32
CA VAL A 58 4.94 9.12 4.69
C VAL A 58 3.45 9.25 4.97
N PRO A 59 2.58 8.57 4.20
CA PRO A 59 1.16 8.49 4.53
C PRO A 59 0.93 8.00 5.97
N THR A 60 -0.02 8.60 6.69
CA THR A 60 -0.28 8.28 8.11
C THR A 60 -0.62 6.81 8.38
N ASP A 61 -1.19 6.14 7.39
CA ASP A 61 -1.55 4.73 7.50
C ASP A 61 -0.36 3.77 7.30
N LEU A 62 0.82 4.28 6.88
CA LEU A 62 2.01 3.46 6.61
C LEU A 62 2.93 3.43 7.84
N PRO A 63 3.21 2.23 8.40
CA PRO A 63 4.21 2.08 9.45
C PRO A 63 5.61 2.49 8.98
N ALA A 64 6.34 3.25 9.81
CA ALA A 64 7.70 3.69 9.47
C ALA A 64 8.65 2.51 9.13
N SER A 65 8.49 1.37 9.82
CA SER A 65 9.27 0.16 9.58
C SER A 65 9.08 -0.47 8.19
N GLU A 66 7.99 -0.15 7.50
CA GLU A 66 7.67 -0.71 6.17
C GLU A 66 8.14 0.20 5.02
N VAL A 67 8.57 1.42 5.31
CA VAL A 67 8.90 2.44 4.30
C VAL A 67 9.97 1.97 3.33
N ARG A 68 11.08 1.45 3.84
CA ARG A 68 12.21 0.96 3.03
C ARG A 68 11.80 -0.19 2.12
N ASN A 69 11.10 -1.18 2.69
CA ASN A 69 10.68 -2.36 1.95
C ASN A 69 9.67 -2.01 0.86
N LEU A 70 8.74 -1.12 1.16
CA LEU A 70 7.75 -0.64 0.21
C LEU A 70 8.39 0.11 -0.96
N LEU A 71 9.30 1.05 -0.69
CA LEU A 71 9.98 1.80 -1.74
C LEU A 71 10.83 0.90 -2.62
N ALA A 72 11.55 -0.06 -2.03
CA ALA A 72 12.31 -1.05 -2.81
C ALA A 72 11.39 -1.88 -3.72
N GLU A 73 10.26 -2.38 -3.19
CA GLU A 73 9.26 -3.15 -3.95
C GLU A 73 8.68 -2.33 -5.13
N ILE A 74 8.32 -1.07 -4.89
CA ILE A 74 7.80 -0.18 -5.94
C ILE A 74 8.86 0.03 -7.03
N LEU A 75 10.08 0.38 -6.64
CA LEU A 75 11.17 0.68 -7.58
C LEU A 75 11.60 -0.55 -8.39
N ASP A 76 11.61 -1.72 -7.77
CA ASP A 76 11.94 -2.98 -8.45
C ASP A 76 10.83 -3.43 -9.42
N THR A 77 9.56 -3.10 -9.11
CA THR A 77 8.43 -3.41 -9.99
C THR A 77 8.45 -2.52 -11.23
N VAL A 78 8.73 -1.23 -11.05
CA VAL A 78 8.80 -0.25 -12.14
C VAL A 78 9.89 -0.61 -13.16
N ASP A 79 11.04 -1.11 -12.70
CA ASP A 79 12.15 -1.51 -13.59
C ASP A 79 11.79 -2.71 -14.48
N LYS A 80 10.87 -3.58 -14.03
CA LYS A 80 10.45 -4.80 -14.76
C LYS A 80 9.34 -4.56 -15.78
N GLU A 81 8.53 -3.54 -15.60
CA GLU A 81 7.44 -3.20 -16.50
C GLU A 81 7.93 -2.31 -17.63
N LYS A 82 8.00 -2.87 -18.86
CA LYS A 82 8.28 -2.08 -20.07
C LYS A 82 7.16 -1.04 -20.25
N PHE A 83 7.52 0.22 -20.09
CA PHE A 83 6.67 1.41 -20.15
C PHE A 83 5.91 1.53 -21.48
N GLY A 84 4.70 1.03 -21.57
CA GLY A 84 3.85 1.10 -22.76
C GLY A 84 2.49 1.77 -22.60
N ASN A 85 1.85 1.76 -21.39
CA ASN A 85 0.57 2.45 -21.12
C ASN A 85 0.47 2.84 -19.63
N ALA A 86 1.48 3.41 -19.08
CA ALA A 86 2.04 3.07 -17.80
C ALA A 86 1.61 3.96 -16.62
N ARG A 87 1.22 5.22 -16.83
CA ARG A 87 1.07 6.15 -15.68
C ARG A 87 -0.11 5.80 -14.77
N ALA A 88 -1.25 5.42 -15.34
CA ALA A 88 -2.42 5.03 -14.56
C ALA A 88 -2.21 3.67 -13.87
N ASN A 89 -1.63 2.71 -14.58
CA ASN A 89 -1.32 1.38 -14.02
C ASN A 89 -0.26 1.47 -12.93
N LEU A 90 0.76 2.32 -13.12
CA LEU A 90 1.81 2.55 -12.13
C LEU A 90 1.24 3.10 -10.82
N ARG A 91 0.40 4.12 -10.92
CA ARG A 91 -0.28 4.72 -9.77
C ARG A 91 -1.14 3.71 -9.02
N ASP A 92 -1.89 2.89 -9.75
CA ASP A 92 -2.71 1.84 -9.18
C ASP A 92 -1.88 0.77 -8.47
N ASN A 93 -0.75 0.37 -9.05
CA ASN A 93 0.18 -0.58 -8.46
C ASN A 93 0.82 -0.01 -7.18
N ILE A 94 1.26 1.25 -7.20
CA ILE A 94 1.78 1.93 -6.01
C ILE A 94 0.71 1.99 -4.92
N ALA A 95 -0.52 2.40 -5.25
CA ALA A 95 -1.62 2.47 -4.30
C ALA A 95 -1.99 1.09 -3.72
N ALA A 96 -1.93 0.03 -4.53
CA ALA A 96 -2.18 -1.33 -4.08
C ALA A 96 -1.09 -1.82 -3.12
N SER A 97 0.18 -1.58 -3.43
CA SER A 97 1.32 -1.92 -2.55
C SER A 97 1.23 -1.16 -1.22
N LEU A 98 0.93 0.14 -1.27
CA LEU A 98 0.68 0.97 -0.08
C LEU A 98 -0.45 0.40 0.78
N ALA A 99 -1.61 0.09 0.17
CA ALA A 99 -2.76 -0.44 0.89
C ALA A 99 -2.43 -1.76 1.61
N CYS A 100 -1.66 -2.65 0.97
CA CYS A 100 -1.25 -3.91 1.57
C CYS A 100 -0.25 -3.73 2.73
N LYS A 101 0.66 -2.76 2.63
CA LYS A 101 1.62 -2.46 3.71
C LYS A 101 0.97 -1.73 4.88
N ALA A 102 0.00 -0.85 4.62
CA ALA A 102 -0.79 -0.15 5.63
C ALA A 102 -1.90 -1.02 6.26
N ALA A 103 -2.21 -2.18 5.68
CA ALA A 103 -3.24 -3.07 6.23
C ALA A 103 -2.87 -3.59 7.62
N VAL A 104 -3.90 -3.81 8.43
CA VAL A 104 -3.78 -4.42 9.76
C VAL A 104 -3.09 -5.77 9.64
N LYS A 105 -2.05 -5.97 10.44
CA LYS A 105 -1.27 -7.22 10.45
C LYS A 105 -1.90 -8.26 11.37
N VAL A 106 -1.56 -9.52 11.13
CA VAL A 106 -1.92 -10.63 12.03
C VAL A 106 -1.45 -10.33 13.44
N ASN A 107 -2.27 -10.63 14.43
CA ASN A 107 -2.01 -10.41 15.87
C ASN A 107 -1.99 -8.93 16.32
N MET A 108 -2.33 -7.96 15.49
CA MET A 108 -2.60 -6.61 15.97
C MET A 108 -3.86 -6.60 16.85
N LYS A 109 -3.74 -6.03 18.06
CA LYS A 109 -4.92 -5.82 18.91
C LYS A 109 -5.81 -4.74 18.29
N LEU A 110 -7.08 -5.07 18.14
CA LEU A 110 -8.09 -4.14 17.66
C LEU A 110 -9.13 -3.90 18.74
N THR A 111 -9.57 -2.66 18.89
CA THR A 111 -10.75 -2.34 19.72
C THR A 111 -12.02 -2.68 18.92
N THR A 112 -13.14 -2.87 19.62
CA THR A 112 -14.44 -3.15 19.02
C THR A 112 -14.85 -2.07 18.03
N GLU A 113 -14.63 -0.80 18.40
CA GLU A 113 -14.92 0.36 17.56
C GLU A 113 -14.11 0.32 16.26
N LYS A 114 -12.82 -0.03 16.36
CA LYS A 114 -11.95 -0.14 15.17
C LYS A 114 -12.37 -1.30 14.28
N MET A 115 -12.75 -2.44 14.86
CA MET A 115 -13.27 -3.58 14.10
C MET A 115 -14.55 -3.21 13.35
N GLN A 116 -15.50 -2.57 14.02
CA GLN A 116 -16.75 -2.12 13.40
C GLN A 116 -16.47 -1.12 12.27
N TRP A 117 -15.66 -0.11 12.53
CA TRP A 117 -15.25 0.87 11.52
C TRP A 117 -14.62 0.22 10.28
N MET A 118 -13.76 -0.80 10.48
CA MET A 118 -13.13 -1.52 9.36
C MET A 118 -14.16 -2.26 8.50
N ILE A 119 -15.14 -2.93 9.14
CA ILE A 119 -16.21 -3.64 8.43
C ILE A 119 -17.06 -2.64 7.64
N ASP A 120 -17.50 -1.55 8.27
CA ASP A 120 -18.31 -0.53 7.64
C ASP A 120 -17.60 0.09 6.43
N LYS A 121 -16.30 0.39 6.57
CA LYS A 121 -15.49 0.92 5.47
C LYS A 121 -15.25 -0.10 4.36
N LEU A 122 -15.01 -1.36 4.71
CA LEU A 122 -14.86 -2.43 3.72
C LEU A 122 -16.10 -2.57 2.85
N LEU A 123 -17.28 -2.56 3.45
CA LEU A 123 -18.57 -2.70 2.75
C LEU A 123 -18.90 -1.50 1.85
N THR A 124 -18.29 -0.34 2.05
CA THR A 124 -18.45 0.83 1.18
C THR A 124 -17.50 0.82 -0.03
N THR A 125 -16.56 -0.13 -0.11
CA THR A 125 -15.64 -0.24 -1.25
C THR A 125 -16.34 -0.87 -2.46
N SER A 126 -15.82 -0.59 -3.66
CA SER A 126 -16.34 -1.15 -4.91
C SER A 126 -16.13 -2.67 -5.03
N SER A 127 -15.16 -3.23 -4.32
CA SER A 127 -14.82 -4.66 -4.32
C SER A 127 -14.50 -5.15 -2.91
N PRO A 128 -15.51 -5.29 -2.04
CA PRO A 128 -15.28 -5.61 -0.63
C PRO A 128 -14.76 -7.05 -0.40
N THR A 129 -14.91 -7.93 -1.36
CA THR A 129 -14.59 -9.36 -1.22
C THR A 129 -13.15 -9.72 -1.54
N THR A 130 -12.44 -8.85 -2.26
CA THR A 130 -11.06 -9.10 -2.71
C THR A 130 -10.15 -7.91 -2.45
N CYS A 131 -8.87 -8.18 -2.16
CA CYS A 131 -7.86 -7.13 -2.12
C CYS A 131 -7.44 -6.75 -3.57
N PRO A 132 -6.70 -5.64 -3.75
CA PRO A 132 -6.20 -5.23 -5.08
C PRO A 132 -5.34 -6.28 -5.79
N HIS A 133 -4.72 -7.19 -5.06
CA HIS A 133 -3.93 -8.32 -5.60
C HIS A 133 -4.79 -9.58 -5.87
N GLY A 134 -6.13 -9.49 -5.81
CA GLY A 134 -7.04 -10.61 -6.08
C GLY A 134 -7.19 -11.62 -4.95
N ARG A 135 -6.60 -11.40 -3.77
CA ARG A 135 -6.75 -12.31 -2.62
C ARG A 135 -8.11 -12.08 -1.95
N PRO A 136 -8.84 -13.15 -1.56
CA PRO A 136 -10.11 -12.99 -0.87
C PRO A 136 -9.91 -12.34 0.50
N VAL A 137 -10.75 -11.35 0.82
CA VAL A 137 -10.83 -10.66 2.12
C VAL A 137 -12.03 -11.18 2.92
N ILE A 138 -13.09 -11.58 2.22
CA ILE A 138 -14.30 -12.17 2.81
C ILE A 138 -14.49 -13.57 2.22
N LEU A 139 -14.61 -14.57 3.10
CA LEU A 139 -15.02 -15.91 2.73
C LEU A 139 -16.48 -16.13 3.15
N ARG A 140 -17.31 -16.62 2.22
CA ARG A 140 -18.67 -17.03 2.49
C ARG A 140 -18.72 -18.54 2.65
N LEU A 141 -19.11 -19.00 3.82
CA LEU A 141 -19.35 -20.42 4.12
C LEU A 141 -20.84 -20.62 4.34
N THR A 142 -21.44 -21.57 3.63
CA THR A 142 -22.81 -22.01 3.89
C THR A 142 -22.82 -23.08 4.98
N MET A 143 -23.97 -23.32 5.64
CA MET A 143 -24.11 -24.44 6.59
C MET A 143 -23.75 -25.77 5.96
N LYS A 144 -24.12 -26.00 4.68
CA LYS A 144 -23.71 -27.19 3.93
C LYS A 144 -22.20 -27.33 3.78
N ASP A 145 -21.48 -26.22 3.58
CA ASP A 145 -20.01 -26.26 3.47
C ASP A 145 -19.38 -26.66 4.82
N ILE A 146 -19.96 -26.16 5.92
CA ILE A 146 -19.53 -26.51 7.28
C ILE A 146 -19.83 -27.99 7.55
N GLU A 147 -21.04 -28.46 7.30
CA GLU A 147 -21.45 -29.85 7.48
C GLU A 147 -20.59 -30.81 6.67
N ARG A 148 -20.31 -30.45 5.40
CA ARG A 148 -19.40 -31.22 4.53
C ARG A 148 -17.98 -31.25 5.10
N GLY A 149 -17.46 -30.14 5.62
CA GLY A 149 -16.13 -30.09 6.24
C GLY A 149 -16.03 -30.99 7.49
N PHE A 150 -17.13 -31.24 8.17
CA PHE A 150 -17.21 -32.16 9.31
C PHE A 150 -17.70 -33.57 8.94
N HIS A 151 -17.82 -33.89 7.64
CA HIS A 151 -18.32 -35.19 7.15
C HIS A 151 -19.70 -35.57 7.73
N ARG A 152 -20.59 -34.59 7.89
CA ARG A 152 -21.94 -34.76 8.46
C ARG A 152 -23.05 -34.73 7.42
N THR A 153 -22.85 -35.30 6.24
CA THR A 153 -23.89 -35.48 5.20
C THR A 153 -24.01 -36.95 4.87
#